data_fda3be1d0850ec5b38bf4b86a5039454
#
_entry.id   fda3be1d0850ec5b38bf4b86a5039454
#
_cell.length_a   1.000
_cell.length_b   1.000
_cell.length_c   1.000
_cell.angle_alpha   90.00
_cell.angle_beta   90.00
_cell.angle_gamma   90.00
#
_symmetry.space_group_name_H-M   'P 1'
#
loop_
_entity.id
_entity.type
_entity.pdbx_description
1 polymer ?
#
loop_
_entity_poly.entity_id
_entity_poly.type
_entity_poly.pdbx_seq_one_letter_code
_entity_poly.pdbx_strand_id
1 'polypeptide(L)'
;MKPDAPRYRSKFEARCAALVPAEFAHEAIKLPYRIDHTYLPDFVDVEGRRIIEAKGRFLAEDRRKVLAVRDQHPDWTIEMWFQNPRLKISPGSSTTYAAWCDRNGIAWRQGPT
;
A
#
# COMPACT_ATOMS: atom_id res chain seq x y z
N MET A 1 41.76 -1.71 -6.72
CA MET A 1 40.55 -0.99 -6.34
C MET A 1 40.01 -1.57 -5.05
N LYS A 2 39.78 -0.75 -4.04
CA LYS A 2 39.22 -1.23 -2.79
C LYS A 2 37.73 -1.49 -2.97
N PRO A 3 37.21 -2.63 -2.48
CA PRO A 3 35.75 -2.84 -2.49
C PRO A 3 35.09 -1.78 -1.60
N ASP A 4 33.88 -1.40 -1.96
CA ASP A 4 33.11 -0.47 -1.14
C ASP A 4 32.87 -1.06 0.25
N ALA A 5 32.95 -0.22 1.26
CA ALA A 5 32.61 -0.64 2.61
C ALA A 5 31.14 -1.05 2.69
N PRO A 6 30.81 -2.12 3.45
CA PRO A 6 29.41 -2.50 3.65
C PRO A 6 28.60 -1.35 4.21
N ARG A 7 27.39 -1.17 3.72
CA ARG A 7 26.45 -0.16 4.21
C ARG A 7 25.42 -0.82 5.10
N TYR A 8 25.42 -0.44 6.36
CA TYR A 8 24.46 -0.94 7.33
C TYR A 8 23.37 0.08 7.55
N ARG A 9 22.14 -0.41 7.79
CA ARG A 9 20.96 0.44 7.96
C ARG A 9 20.96 1.21 9.28
N SER A 10 21.73 0.74 10.26
CA SER A 10 21.85 1.39 11.57
C SER A 10 23.20 1.12 12.19
N LYS A 11 23.54 1.92 13.19
CA LYS A 11 24.76 1.69 13.99
C LYS A 11 24.70 0.37 14.75
N PHE A 12 23.49 -0.03 15.18
CA PHE A 12 23.32 -1.32 15.85
C PHE A 12 23.60 -2.47 14.90
N GLU A 13 23.10 -2.42 13.67
CA GLU A 13 23.37 -3.43 12.65
C GLU A 13 24.86 -3.54 12.37
N ALA A 14 25.57 -2.41 12.27
CA ALA A 14 27.01 -2.39 12.09
C ALA A 14 27.75 -3.06 13.27
N ARG A 15 27.28 -2.83 14.50
CA ARG A 15 27.87 -3.50 15.69
C ARG A 15 27.59 -5.01 15.66
N CYS A 16 26.42 -5.42 15.21
CA CYS A 16 26.11 -6.85 15.06
C CYS A 16 27.01 -7.50 14.02
N ALA A 17 27.31 -6.79 12.93
CA ALA A 17 28.17 -7.31 11.87
C ALA A 17 29.54 -7.73 12.38
N ALA A 18 30.05 -7.05 13.41
CA ALA A 18 31.34 -7.39 14.01
C ALA A 18 31.30 -8.71 14.82
N LEU A 19 30.12 -9.16 15.19
CA LEU A 19 29.93 -10.33 16.04
C LEU A 19 29.40 -11.57 15.29
N VAL A 20 28.86 -11.40 14.07
CA VAL A 20 28.37 -12.56 13.31
C VAL A 20 29.56 -13.40 12.85
N PRO A 21 29.40 -14.76 12.83
CA PRO A 21 30.43 -15.63 12.32
C PRO A 21 30.82 -15.33 10.88
N ALA A 22 32.06 -15.68 10.51
CA ALA A 22 32.63 -15.35 9.20
C ALA A 22 31.86 -15.93 8.02
N GLU A 23 31.14 -17.02 8.21
CA GLU A 23 30.33 -17.66 7.15
C GLU A 23 29.06 -16.90 6.82
N PHE A 24 28.66 -15.90 7.62
CA PHE A 24 27.49 -15.09 7.35
C PHE A 24 27.85 -13.89 6.48
N ALA A 25 27.10 -13.66 5.42
CA ALA A 25 27.29 -12.54 4.52
C ALA A 25 26.16 -11.52 4.69
N HIS A 26 26.48 -10.23 4.61
CA HIS A 26 25.52 -9.15 4.77
C HIS A 26 24.67 -9.00 3.50
N GLU A 27 23.35 -9.16 3.63
CA GLU A 27 22.38 -8.94 2.56
C GLU A 27 22.77 -9.59 1.22
N ALA A 28 23.38 -10.78 1.27
CA ALA A 28 23.98 -11.41 0.11
C ALA A 28 22.98 -11.98 -0.89
N ILE A 29 21.77 -12.28 -0.44
CA ILE A 29 20.72 -12.84 -1.30
C ILE A 29 19.38 -12.21 -0.99
N LYS A 30 18.44 -12.37 -1.91
CA LYS A 30 17.05 -12.01 -1.73
C LYS A 30 16.22 -13.28 -1.76
N LEU A 31 15.38 -13.46 -0.75
CA LEU A 31 14.48 -14.61 -0.67
C LEU A 31 13.05 -14.12 -0.93
N PRO A 32 12.40 -14.57 -2.02
CA PRO A 32 11.01 -14.21 -2.25
C PRO A 32 10.11 -14.85 -1.19
N TYR A 33 9.06 -14.14 -0.80
CA TYR A 33 8.03 -14.71 0.06
C TYR A 33 6.68 -14.19 -0.39
N ARG A 34 5.64 -14.93 -0.05
CA ARG A 34 4.28 -14.62 -0.44
C ARG A 34 3.39 -14.61 0.79
N ILE A 35 2.51 -13.61 0.87
CA ILE A 35 1.48 -13.52 1.89
C ILE A 35 0.14 -13.41 1.18
N ASP A 36 -0.77 -14.33 1.49
CA ASP A 36 -2.12 -14.27 0.95
C ASP A 36 -3.01 -13.50 1.92
N HIS A 37 -3.76 -12.55 1.39
CA HIS A 37 -4.71 -11.74 2.14
C HIS A 37 -6.11 -11.96 1.61
N THR A 38 -7.09 -11.88 2.50
CA THR A 38 -8.50 -11.89 2.15
C THR A 38 -9.03 -10.47 2.25
N TYR A 39 -9.82 -10.05 1.26
CA TYR A 39 -10.43 -8.74 1.23
C TYR A 39 -11.89 -8.83 1.66
N LEU A 40 -12.23 -8.04 2.69
CA LEU A 40 -13.58 -7.93 3.21
C LEU A 40 -14.11 -6.53 2.90
N PRO A 41 -14.95 -6.37 1.84
CA PRO A 41 -15.50 -5.05 1.52
C PRO A 41 -16.46 -4.54 2.58
N ASP A 42 -16.52 -3.22 2.76
CA ASP A 42 -17.47 -2.61 3.71
C ASP A 42 -18.92 -2.89 3.29
N PHE A 43 -19.23 -2.65 2.02
CA PHE A 43 -20.57 -2.91 1.46
C PHE A 43 -20.42 -3.57 0.11
N VAL A 44 -21.20 -4.61 -0.13
CA VAL A 44 -21.11 -5.37 -1.36
C VAL A 44 -22.48 -5.72 -1.93
N ASP A 45 -22.64 -5.46 -3.22
CA ASP A 45 -23.75 -5.98 -4.02
C ASP A 45 -23.20 -7.17 -4.80
N VAL A 46 -23.45 -8.38 -4.29
CA VAL A 46 -22.88 -9.60 -4.86
C VAL A 46 -23.39 -9.85 -6.28
N GLU A 47 -24.70 -9.68 -6.51
CA GLU A 47 -25.27 -9.92 -7.83
C GLU A 47 -24.78 -8.92 -8.85
N GLY A 48 -24.69 -7.63 -8.48
CA GLY A 48 -24.22 -6.57 -9.36
C GLY A 48 -22.70 -6.46 -9.42
N ARG A 49 -21.99 -7.21 -8.59
CA ARG A 49 -20.52 -7.16 -8.47
C ARG A 49 -20.02 -5.75 -8.24
N ARG A 50 -20.64 -5.09 -7.25
CA ARG A 50 -20.31 -3.71 -6.87
C ARG A 50 -19.88 -3.64 -5.42
N ILE A 51 -18.82 -2.88 -5.17
CA ILE A 51 -18.25 -2.68 -3.84
C ILE A 51 -18.30 -1.19 -3.52
N ILE A 52 -18.70 -0.87 -2.29
CA ILE A 52 -18.59 0.49 -1.75
C ILE A 52 -17.68 0.41 -0.53
N GLU A 53 -16.62 1.22 -0.54
CA GLU A 53 -15.70 1.38 0.57
C GLU A 53 -15.89 2.75 1.21
N ALA A 54 -16.15 2.77 2.51
CA ALA A 54 -16.33 4.02 3.26
C ALA A 54 -15.04 4.35 4.00
N LYS A 55 -14.44 5.52 3.72
CA LYS A 55 -13.16 5.92 4.31
C LYS A 55 -13.21 7.34 4.86
N GLY A 56 -12.87 7.47 6.14
CA GLY A 56 -12.51 8.76 6.72
C GLY A 56 -11.06 9.12 6.37
N ARG A 57 -10.16 8.15 6.54
CA ARG A 57 -8.75 8.27 6.18
C ARG A 57 -8.42 7.23 5.12
N PHE A 58 -7.69 7.67 4.11
CA PHE A 58 -7.31 6.83 2.97
C PHE A 58 -5.79 6.68 2.94
N LEU A 59 -5.28 5.73 3.72
CA LEU A 59 -3.86 5.54 3.93
C LEU A 59 -3.20 4.82 2.74
N ALA A 60 -1.88 4.84 2.71
CA ALA A 60 -1.12 4.19 1.64
C ALA A 60 -1.45 2.70 1.51
N GLU A 61 -1.62 2.00 2.64
CA GLU A 61 -2.00 0.58 2.60
C GLU A 61 -3.41 0.36 2.04
N ASP A 62 -4.35 1.29 2.31
CA ASP A 62 -5.69 1.24 1.74
C ASP A 62 -5.63 1.41 0.22
N ARG A 63 -4.83 2.36 -0.24
CA ARG A 63 -4.65 2.63 -1.67
C ARG A 63 -4.07 1.43 -2.41
N ARG A 64 -3.04 0.80 -1.83
CA ARG A 64 -2.45 -0.41 -2.40
C ARG A 64 -3.46 -1.55 -2.47
N LYS A 65 -4.25 -1.73 -1.42
CA LYS A 65 -5.28 -2.76 -1.37
C LYS A 65 -6.34 -2.55 -2.45
N VAL A 66 -6.85 -1.34 -2.58
CA VAL A 66 -7.87 -1.01 -3.59
C VAL A 66 -7.37 -1.30 -5.00
N LEU A 67 -6.13 -0.89 -5.30
CA LEU A 67 -5.53 -1.16 -6.60
C LEU A 67 -5.36 -2.66 -6.85
N ALA A 68 -4.90 -3.40 -5.86
CA ALA A 68 -4.71 -4.85 -5.97
C ALA A 68 -6.04 -5.57 -6.20
N VAL A 69 -7.07 -5.20 -5.45
CA VAL A 69 -8.41 -5.81 -5.60
C VAL A 69 -8.97 -5.50 -6.99
N ARG A 70 -8.88 -4.24 -7.43
CA ARG A 70 -9.33 -3.86 -8.77
C ARG A 70 -8.64 -4.66 -9.86
N ASP A 71 -7.32 -4.78 -9.77
CA ASP A 71 -6.53 -5.44 -10.82
C ASP A 71 -6.74 -6.96 -10.82
N GLN A 72 -6.96 -7.56 -9.65
CA GLN A 72 -7.16 -9.01 -9.53
C GLN A 72 -8.62 -9.44 -9.68
N HIS A 73 -9.55 -8.50 -9.60
CA HIS A 73 -10.99 -8.75 -9.75
C HIS A 73 -11.59 -7.75 -10.73
N PRO A 74 -11.22 -7.82 -12.02
CA PRO A 74 -11.62 -6.80 -13.01
C PRO A 74 -13.12 -6.78 -13.32
N ASP A 75 -13.85 -7.81 -12.97
CA ASP A 75 -15.29 -7.90 -13.14
C ASP A 75 -16.08 -7.25 -11.99
N TRP A 76 -15.39 -6.74 -10.97
CA TRP A 76 -16.01 -5.98 -9.88
C TRP A 76 -15.75 -4.49 -10.06
N THR A 77 -16.73 -3.65 -9.71
CA THR A 77 -16.56 -2.20 -9.64
C THR A 77 -16.41 -1.78 -8.18
N ILE A 78 -15.49 -0.84 -7.95
CA ILE A 78 -15.23 -0.30 -6.62
C ILE A 78 -15.57 1.19 -6.66
N GLU A 79 -16.36 1.64 -5.69
CA GLU A 79 -16.64 3.06 -5.49
C GLU A 79 -16.20 3.44 -4.07
N MET A 80 -15.41 4.50 -3.99
CA MET A 80 -14.93 5.02 -2.71
C MET A 80 -15.87 6.12 -2.22
N TRP A 81 -16.32 6.00 -0.98
CA TRP A 81 -17.10 7.05 -0.32
C TRP A 81 -16.22 7.69 0.74
N PHE A 82 -15.83 8.94 0.53
CA PHE A 82 -14.95 9.65 1.45
C PHE A 82 -15.74 10.59 2.34
N GLN A 83 -15.38 10.64 3.62
CA GLN A 83 -15.91 11.67 4.52
C GLN A 83 -15.49 13.06 4.01
N ASN A 84 -14.21 13.21 3.64
CA ASN A 84 -13.69 14.44 3.04
C ASN A 84 -12.75 14.10 1.86
N PRO A 85 -13.25 14.14 0.61
CA PRO A 85 -12.45 13.79 -0.55
C PRO A 85 -11.33 14.80 -0.88
N ARG A 86 -11.33 15.97 -0.21
CA ARG A 86 -10.32 17.01 -0.43
C ARG A 86 -9.09 16.84 0.43
N LEU A 87 -9.07 15.89 1.36
CA LEU A 87 -7.89 15.59 2.14
C LEU A 87 -6.77 15.07 1.23
N LYS A 88 -5.54 15.43 1.56
CA LYS A 88 -4.37 15.01 0.79
C LYS A 88 -3.93 13.62 1.20
N ILE A 89 -3.39 12.86 0.24
CA ILE A 89 -3.01 11.46 0.45
C ILE A 89 -1.85 11.29 1.43
N SER A 90 -1.02 12.33 1.58
CA SER A 90 0.09 12.31 2.53
C SER A 90 0.55 13.73 2.82
N PRO A 91 1.26 13.96 3.95
CA PRO A 91 1.90 15.25 4.21
C PRO A 91 2.84 15.61 3.06
N GLY A 92 2.79 16.88 2.64
CA GLY A 92 3.62 17.38 1.55
C GLY A 92 3.14 17.04 0.15
N SER A 93 2.11 16.22 0.00
CA SER A 93 1.51 15.94 -1.30
C SER A 93 0.42 16.98 -1.62
N SER A 94 0.30 17.35 -2.90
CA SER A 94 -0.81 18.16 -3.40
C SER A 94 -1.97 17.30 -3.91
N THR A 95 -1.81 15.98 -3.95
CA THR A 95 -2.82 15.07 -4.46
C THR A 95 -3.87 14.79 -3.40
N THR A 96 -5.15 15.09 -3.71
CA THR A 96 -6.27 14.78 -2.83
C THR A 96 -6.71 13.32 -3.03
N TYR A 97 -7.53 12.82 -2.10
CA TYR A 97 -8.15 11.51 -2.24
C TYR A 97 -8.93 11.41 -3.56
N ALA A 98 -9.72 12.43 -3.88
CA ALA A 98 -10.47 12.49 -5.13
C ALA A 98 -9.57 12.47 -6.36
N ALA A 99 -8.52 13.29 -6.37
CA ALA A 99 -7.59 13.34 -7.49
C ALA A 99 -6.85 12.00 -7.68
N TRP A 100 -6.49 11.35 -6.60
CA TRP A 100 -5.86 10.04 -6.67
C TRP A 100 -6.80 9.01 -7.31
N CYS A 101 -8.07 9.01 -6.90
CA CYS A 101 -9.07 8.13 -7.50
C CYS A 101 -9.25 8.40 -9.00
N ASP A 102 -9.34 9.68 -9.37
CA ASP A 102 -9.47 10.06 -10.78
C ASP A 102 -8.28 9.58 -11.62
N ARG A 103 -7.08 9.75 -11.10
CA ARG A 103 -5.85 9.29 -11.79
C ARG A 103 -5.79 7.77 -11.96
N ASN A 104 -6.38 7.05 -11.03
CA ASN A 104 -6.36 5.59 -11.05
C ASN A 104 -7.64 4.97 -11.61
N GLY A 105 -8.56 5.79 -12.10
CA GLY A 105 -9.80 5.32 -12.72
C GLY A 105 -10.75 4.65 -11.72
N ILE A 106 -10.73 5.09 -10.46
CA ILE A 106 -11.60 4.56 -9.40
C ILE A 106 -12.72 5.56 -9.14
N ALA A 107 -13.97 5.12 -9.19
CA ALA A 107 -15.13 5.95 -8.90
C ALA A 107 -15.10 6.37 -7.42
N TRP A 108 -15.53 7.58 -7.16
CA TRP A 108 -15.62 8.09 -5.80
C TRP A 108 -16.78 9.08 -5.65
N ARG A 109 -17.19 9.29 -4.41
CA ARG A 109 -18.12 10.36 -4.05
C ARG A 109 -17.91 10.77 -2.61
N GLN A 110 -18.43 11.94 -2.26
CA GLN A 110 -18.48 12.34 -0.87
C GLN A 110 -19.62 11.59 -0.19
N GLY A 111 -19.31 10.97 0.95
CA GLY A 111 -20.29 10.33 1.79
C GLY A 111 -21.06 11.34 2.64
N PRO A 112 -21.99 10.85 3.47
CA PRO A 112 -22.71 11.73 4.40
C PRO A 112 -21.76 12.39 5.38
N THR A 113 -22.09 13.61 5.78
CA THR A 113 -21.31 14.38 6.75
C THR A 113 -22.00 14.40 8.11
#